data_0fed3ef6b243cd3da4a20abfacff851d
#
_entry.id   0fed3ef6b243cd3da4a20abfacff851d
#
_cell.length_a   1.000
_cell.length_b   1.000
_cell.length_c   1.000
_cell.angle_alpha   90.00
_cell.angle_beta   90.00
_cell.angle_gamma   90.00
#
_symmetry.space_group_name_H-M   'P 1'
#
loop_
_entity.id
_entity.type
_entity.pdbx_description
1 polymer ?
#
loop_
_entity_poly.entity_id
_entity_poly.type
_entity_poly.pdbx_seq_one_letter_code
_entity_poly.pdbx_strand_id
1 'polypeptide(L)'
;MKVVCVDDHSVMLKGTKQSVEQILPEASIVAFANANEALAFVKENGCDILIAEIELSGMDGLTLAKCVKKINSKVNIIFLTVCDEKEYAKEVLKIKPSGYLLKPAKREQLEAELKNLRYTA
;
A
#
# COMPACT_ATOMS: atom_id res chain seq x y z
N MET A 1 -6.18 -13.71 1.93
CA MET A 1 -5.95 -12.33 1.47
C MET A 1 -4.46 -12.06 1.43
N LYS A 2 -3.97 -11.47 0.36
CA LYS A 2 -2.56 -11.13 0.18
C LYS A 2 -2.37 -9.64 0.33
N VAL A 3 -1.49 -9.23 1.25
CA VAL A 3 -1.18 -7.82 1.52
C VAL A 3 0.30 -7.59 1.21
N VAL A 4 0.58 -6.56 0.42
CA VAL A 4 1.94 -6.15 0.07
C VAL A 4 2.19 -4.78 0.66
N CYS A 5 3.25 -4.65 1.46
CA CYS A 5 3.67 -3.40 2.08
C CYS A 5 4.98 -2.93 1.44
N VAL A 6 5.08 -1.65 1.09
CA VAL A 6 6.27 -1.10 0.44
C VAL A 6 6.68 0.22 1.11
N ASP A 7 7.91 0.28 1.60
CA ASP A 7 8.47 1.48 2.21
C ASP A 7 10.00 1.31 2.26
N ASP A 8 10.75 2.32 1.86
CA ASP A 8 12.21 2.24 1.89
C ASP A 8 12.81 2.60 3.26
N HIS A 9 11.97 2.97 4.23
CA HIS A 9 12.38 3.16 5.62
C HIS A 9 12.13 1.87 6.39
N SER A 10 13.21 1.13 6.70
CA SER A 10 13.10 -0.21 7.27
C SER A 10 12.29 -0.29 8.56
N VAL A 11 12.44 0.68 9.45
CA VAL A 11 11.71 0.72 10.72
C VAL A 11 10.21 0.91 10.49
N MET A 12 9.85 1.83 9.59
CA MET A 12 8.44 2.08 9.25
C MET A 12 7.81 0.87 8.55
N LEU A 13 8.55 0.25 7.65
CA LEU A 13 8.09 -0.95 6.94
C LEU A 13 7.78 -2.08 7.91
N LYS A 14 8.70 -2.33 8.84
CA LYS A 14 8.55 -3.37 9.85
C LYS A 14 7.34 -3.09 10.74
N GLY A 15 7.17 -1.84 11.18
CA GLY A 15 6.04 -1.43 12.00
C GLY A 15 4.70 -1.60 11.29
N THR A 16 4.65 -1.21 10.02
CA THR A 16 3.44 -1.38 9.19
C THR A 16 3.08 -2.85 9.05
N LYS A 17 4.06 -3.69 8.72
CA LYS A 17 3.84 -5.13 8.59
C LYS A 17 3.30 -5.72 9.89
N GLN A 18 3.90 -5.39 11.03
CA GLN A 18 3.45 -5.87 12.34
C GLN A 18 2.02 -5.44 12.64
N SER A 19 1.68 -4.19 12.35
CA SER A 19 0.32 -3.69 12.58
C SER A 19 -0.69 -4.43 11.73
N VAL A 20 -0.38 -4.66 10.45
CA VAL A 20 -1.28 -5.39 9.55
C VAL A 20 -1.44 -6.84 9.99
N GLU A 21 -0.37 -7.47 10.44
CA GLU A 21 -0.42 -8.84 10.98
C GLU A 21 -1.36 -8.95 12.18
N GLN A 22 -1.38 -7.93 13.03
CA GLN A 22 -2.26 -7.89 14.19
C GLN A 22 -3.72 -7.60 13.81
N ILE A 23 -3.93 -6.75 12.81
CA ILE A 23 -5.27 -6.39 12.33
C ILE A 23 -5.89 -7.52 11.51
N LEU A 24 -5.08 -8.15 10.65
CA LEU A 24 -5.51 -9.21 9.73
C LEU A 24 -4.68 -10.47 9.98
N PRO A 25 -4.91 -11.18 11.10
CA PRO A 25 -4.03 -12.30 11.48
C PRO A 25 -4.04 -13.49 10.52
N GLU A 26 -5.04 -13.59 9.66
CA GLU A 26 -5.13 -14.69 8.68
C GLU A 26 -4.62 -14.30 7.30
N ALA A 27 -4.23 -13.03 7.10
CA ALA A 27 -3.72 -12.58 5.81
C ALA A 27 -2.26 -13.00 5.62
N SER A 28 -1.88 -13.19 4.37
CA SER A 28 -0.48 -13.37 3.98
C SER A 28 0.10 -11.99 3.70
N ILE A 29 1.11 -11.58 4.47
CA ILE A 29 1.67 -10.24 4.41
C ILE A 29 3.14 -10.31 4.05
N VAL A 30 3.53 -9.61 2.99
CA VAL A 30 4.92 -9.49 2.57
C VAL A 30 5.30 -8.02 2.53
N ALA A 31 6.59 -7.75 2.72
CA ALA A 31 7.10 -6.39 2.79
C ALA A 31 8.33 -6.25 1.90
N PHE A 32 8.41 -5.13 1.19
CA PHE A 32 9.50 -4.83 0.27
C PHE A 32 10.04 -3.43 0.51
N ALA A 33 11.34 -3.28 0.40
CA ALA A 33 12.01 -1.99 0.58
C ALA A 33 12.00 -1.15 -0.70
N ASN A 34 11.64 -1.72 -1.84
CA ASN A 34 11.55 -0.97 -3.09
C ASN A 34 10.39 -1.44 -3.96
N ALA A 35 9.95 -0.56 -4.84
CA ALA A 35 8.78 -0.81 -5.67
C ALA A 35 9.01 -1.88 -6.73
N ASN A 36 10.22 -1.99 -7.27
CA ASN A 36 10.50 -2.98 -8.33
C ASN A 36 10.34 -4.41 -7.81
N GLU A 37 10.84 -4.69 -6.61
CA GLU A 37 10.67 -6.00 -5.99
C GLU A 37 9.21 -6.30 -5.68
N ALA A 38 8.49 -5.30 -5.19
CA ALA A 38 7.06 -5.44 -4.91
C ALA A 38 6.28 -5.74 -6.19
N LEU A 39 6.57 -5.03 -7.27
CA LEU A 39 5.89 -5.25 -8.54
C LEU A 39 6.16 -6.64 -9.10
N ALA A 40 7.41 -7.11 -9.02
CA ALA A 40 7.77 -8.46 -9.45
C ALA A 40 6.98 -9.52 -8.68
N PHE A 41 6.85 -9.34 -7.37
CA PHE A 41 6.05 -10.23 -6.53
C PHE A 41 4.57 -10.23 -6.95
N VAL A 42 4.00 -9.06 -7.18
CA VAL A 42 2.59 -8.93 -7.55
C VAL A 42 2.31 -9.58 -8.92
N LYS A 43 3.24 -9.44 -9.86
CA LYS A 43 3.11 -10.08 -11.18
C LYS A 43 3.03 -11.60 -11.08
N GLU A 44 3.77 -12.20 -10.15
CA GLU A 44 3.77 -13.66 -9.98
C GLU A 44 2.65 -14.17 -9.06
N ASN A 45 2.34 -13.43 -8.00
CA ASN A 45 1.51 -13.95 -6.91
C ASN A 45 0.17 -13.24 -6.76
N GLY A 46 -0.01 -12.09 -7.39
CA GLY A 46 -1.17 -11.25 -7.17
C GLY A 46 -1.10 -10.49 -5.86
N CYS A 47 -2.14 -9.70 -5.59
CA CYS A 47 -2.20 -8.85 -4.40
C CYS A 47 -3.65 -8.39 -4.23
N ASP A 48 -4.15 -8.41 -3.01
CA ASP A 48 -5.49 -7.89 -2.68
C ASP A 48 -5.42 -6.47 -2.14
N ILE A 49 -4.37 -6.19 -1.35
CA ILE A 49 -4.16 -4.87 -0.74
C ILE A 49 -2.70 -4.48 -0.92
N LEU A 50 -2.47 -3.30 -1.46
CA LEU A 50 -1.13 -2.69 -1.54
C LEU A 50 -1.09 -1.50 -0.60
N ILE A 51 -0.19 -1.53 0.38
CA ILE A 51 0.07 -0.40 1.29
C ILE A 51 1.43 0.15 0.90
N ALA A 52 1.47 1.36 0.36
CA ALA A 52 2.69 1.90 -0.22
C ALA A 52 2.97 3.34 0.19
N GLU A 53 4.26 3.61 0.46
CA GLU A 53 4.77 4.96 0.50
C GLU A 53 4.84 5.52 -0.92
N ILE A 54 4.57 6.81 -1.10
CA ILE A 54 4.68 7.46 -2.41
C ILE A 54 6.13 7.77 -2.75
N GLU A 55 6.86 8.41 -1.81
CA GLU A 55 8.26 8.76 -2.05
C GLU A 55 9.16 7.57 -1.77
N LEU A 56 9.59 6.92 -2.84
CA LEU A 56 10.51 5.78 -2.82
C LEU A 56 11.66 6.08 -3.78
N SER A 57 12.84 5.54 -3.47
CA SER A 57 13.97 5.60 -4.39
C SER A 57 13.67 4.75 -5.62
N GLY A 58 14.01 5.26 -6.80
CA GLY A 58 13.70 4.58 -8.05
C GLY A 58 12.23 4.74 -8.43
N MET A 59 11.51 3.65 -8.66
CA MET A 59 10.08 3.73 -8.96
C MET A 59 9.33 4.21 -7.72
N ASP A 60 8.52 5.26 -7.85
CA ASP A 60 7.73 5.78 -6.75
C ASP A 60 6.45 4.97 -6.52
N GLY A 61 5.77 5.26 -5.40
CA GLY A 61 4.56 4.52 -5.03
C GLY A 61 3.37 4.78 -5.94
N LEU A 62 3.29 5.95 -6.57
CA LEU A 62 2.22 6.25 -7.52
C LEU A 62 2.37 5.39 -8.78
N THR A 63 3.58 5.31 -9.31
CA THR A 63 3.88 4.49 -10.47
C THR A 63 3.64 3.01 -10.16
N LEU A 64 4.07 2.56 -8.99
CA LEU A 64 3.82 1.19 -8.54
C LEU A 64 2.31 0.91 -8.50
N ALA A 65 1.53 1.79 -7.90
CA ALA A 65 0.09 1.62 -7.79
C ALA A 65 -0.57 1.55 -9.17
N LYS A 66 -0.14 2.39 -10.11
CA LYS A 66 -0.64 2.35 -11.49
C LYS A 66 -0.34 1.01 -12.17
N CYS A 67 0.88 0.50 -11.99
CA CYS A 67 1.28 -0.79 -12.55
C CYS A 67 0.47 -1.93 -11.95
N VAL A 68 0.28 -1.91 -10.64
CA VAL A 68 -0.50 -2.94 -9.94
C VAL A 68 -1.96 -2.92 -10.40
N LYS A 69 -2.54 -1.73 -10.56
CA LYS A 69 -3.92 -1.58 -11.06
C LYS A 69 -4.08 -2.10 -12.50
N LYS A 70 -3.03 -2.04 -13.31
CA LYS A 70 -3.07 -2.64 -14.66
C LYS A 70 -3.10 -4.16 -14.61
N ILE A 71 -2.49 -4.75 -13.61
CA ILE A 71 -2.51 -6.21 -13.42
C ILE A 71 -3.89 -6.65 -12.93
N ASN A 72 -4.44 -5.93 -11.95
CA ASN A 72 -5.77 -6.20 -11.42
C ASN A 72 -6.37 -4.88 -10.91
N SER A 73 -7.37 -4.38 -11.60
CA SER A 73 -8.01 -3.09 -11.27
C SER A 73 -8.72 -3.08 -9.92
N LYS A 74 -8.95 -4.25 -9.34
CA LYS A 74 -9.66 -4.39 -8.05
C LYS A 74 -8.74 -4.50 -6.85
N VAL A 75 -7.44 -4.29 -7.02
CA VAL A 75 -6.52 -4.23 -5.89
C VAL A 75 -6.83 -2.97 -5.08
N ASN A 76 -6.93 -3.12 -3.76
CA ASN A 76 -7.13 -1.99 -2.86
C ASN A 76 -5.78 -1.32 -2.59
N ILE A 77 -5.67 -0.05 -2.97
CA ILE A 77 -4.45 0.73 -2.74
C ILE A 77 -4.66 1.61 -1.52
N ILE A 78 -3.76 1.51 -0.55
CA ILE A 78 -3.71 2.40 0.61
C ILE A 78 -2.34 3.08 0.58
N PHE A 79 -2.32 4.40 0.42
CA PHE A 79 -1.08 5.14 0.55
C PHE A 79 -0.83 5.46 2.02
N LEU A 80 0.36 5.14 2.49
CA LEU A 80 0.83 5.47 3.82
C LEU A 80 2.13 6.23 3.63
N THR A 81 2.08 7.55 3.72
CA THR A 81 3.11 8.41 3.15
C THR A 81 3.37 9.67 3.98
N VAL A 82 4.55 10.25 3.81
CA VAL A 82 4.87 11.57 4.36
C VAL A 82 4.34 12.71 3.48
N CYS A 83 3.90 12.40 2.25
CA CYS A 83 3.45 13.41 1.29
C CYS A 83 2.03 13.85 1.56
N ASP A 84 1.79 15.17 1.56
CA ASP A 84 0.45 15.71 1.63
C ASP A 84 -0.33 15.27 0.39
N GLU A 85 -1.58 14.85 0.57
CA GLU A 85 -2.45 14.42 -0.52
C GLU A 85 -2.56 15.47 -1.62
N LYS A 86 -2.50 16.74 -1.28
CA LYS A 86 -2.60 17.85 -2.23
C LYS A 86 -1.45 17.88 -3.24
N GLU A 87 -0.27 17.39 -2.86
CA GLU A 87 0.89 17.38 -3.77
C GLU A 87 0.66 16.52 -4.99
N TYR A 88 -0.10 15.45 -4.86
CA TYR A 88 -0.32 14.45 -5.90
C TYR A 88 -1.80 14.24 -6.20
N ALA A 89 -2.63 15.25 -5.92
CA ALA A 89 -4.09 15.10 -5.98
C ALA A 89 -4.60 14.53 -7.31
N LYS A 90 -4.04 14.99 -8.43
CA LYS A 90 -4.47 14.54 -9.76
C LYS A 90 -4.18 13.05 -9.98
N GLU A 91 -2.95 12.62 -9.64
CA GLU A 91 -2.54 11.23 -9.78
C GLU A 91 -3.30 10.32 -8.83
N VAL A 92 -3.49 10.77 -7.59
CA VAL A 92 -4.24 10.02 -6.58
C VAL A 92 -5.69 9.81 -7.02
N LEU A 93 -6.32 10.85 -7.56
CA LEU A 93 -7.70 10.74 -8.06
C LEU A 93 -7.82 9.71 -9.20
N LYS A 94 -6.83 9.66 -10.08
CA LYS A 94 -6.81 8.68 -11.18
C LYS A 94 -6.65 7.24 -10.69
N ILE A 95 -5.87 7.05 -9.63
CA ILE A 95 -5.62 5.72 -9.06
C ILE A 95 -6.85 5.22 -8.29
N LYS A 96 -7.62 6.12 -7.71
CA LYS A 96 -8.79 5.81 -6.89
C LYS A 96 -8.43 4.86 -5.74
N PRO A 97 -7.54 5.27 -4.84
CA PRO A 97 -7.13 4.42 -3.72
C PRO A 97 -8.29 4.18 -2.75
N SER A 98 -8.21 3.09 -2.01
CA SER A 98 -9.13 2.82 -0.91
C SER A 98 -8.87 3.74 0.27
N GLY A 99 -7.64 4.16 0.46
CA GLY A 99 -7.28 5.05 1.57
C GLY A 99 -6.00 5.81 1.35
N TYR A 100 -5.85 6.89 2.12
CA TYR A 100 -4.67 7.74 2.10
C TYR A 100 -4.38 8.20 3.53
N LEU A 101 -3.25 7.78 4.07
CA LEU A 101 -2.86 8.11 5.44
C LEU A 101 -1.52 8.83 5.46
N LEU A 102 -1.45 9.91 6.25
CA LEU A 102 -0.18 10.62 6.48
C LEU A 102 0.57 9.97 7.64
N LYS A 103 1.87 9.84 7.49
CA LYS A 103 2.75 9.41 8.57
C LYS A 103 3.00 10.55 9.56
N PRO A 104 3.09 10.26 10.86
CA PRO A 104 2.90 8.96 11.49
C PRO A 104 1.41 8.63 11.62
N ALA A 105 1.01 7.45 11.13
CA ALA A 105 -0.37 7.01 11.25
C ALA A 105 -0.52 6.11 12.48
N LYS A 106 -1.61 6.32 13.20
CA LYS A 106 -1.94 5.46 14.34
C LYS A 106 -2.48 4.13 13.84
N ARG A 107 -2.30 3.09 14.64
CA ARG A 107 -2.83 1.76 14.32
C ARG A 107 -4.34 1.81 14.02
N GLU A 108 -5.09 2.58 14.79
CA GLU A 108 -6.54 2.71 14.63
C GLU A 108 -6.91 3.29 13.26
N GLN A 109 -6.08 4.21 12.74
CA GLN A 109 -6.29 4.78 11.41
C GLN A 109 -6.09 3.73 10.32
N LEU A 110 -5.03 2.94 10.45
CA LEU A 110 -4.76 1.85 9.52
C LEU A 110 -5.86 0.78 9.58
N GLU A 111 -6.28 0.42 10.78
CA GLU A 111 -7.35 -0.54 10.98
C GLU A 111 -8.65 -0.06 10.33
N ALA A 112 -9.00 1.22 10.48
CA ALA A 112 -10.19 1.78 9.86
C ALA A 112 -10.15 1.63 8.33
N GLU A 113 -8.99 1.90 7.72
CA GLU A 113 -8.83 1.75 6.28
C GLU A 113 -8.92 0.30 5.83
N LEU A 114 -8.32 -0.63 6.58
CA LEU A 114 -8.35 -2.05 6.26
C LEU A 114 -9.75 -2.66 6.42
N LYS A 115 -10.59 -2.05 7.25
CA LYS A 115 -11.98 -2.48 7.43
C LYS A 115 -12.96 -1.80 6.48
N ASN A 116 -12.51 -0.83 5.70
CA ASN A 116 -13.35 -0.04 4.80
C ASN A 116 -12.78 -0.04 3.39
N LEU A 117 -12.46 -1.22 2.88
CA LEU A 117 -11.85 -1.38 1.56
C LEU A 117 -12.85 -1.08 0.45
N ARG A 118 -12.35 -0.48 -0.63
CA ARG A 118 -13.16 -0.17 -1.82
C ARG A 118 -13.65 -1.45 -2.52
N TYR A 119 -12.78 -2.47 -2.57
CA TYR A 119 -13.09 -3.76 -3.20
C TYR A 119 -13.03 -4.84 -2.14
N THR A 120 -14.16 -5.53 -1.93
CA THR A 120 -14.20 -6.66 -1.01
C THR A 120 -13.98 -7.96 -1.78
N ALA A 121 -13.34 -8.91 -1.11
CA ALA A 121 -13.08 -10.22 -1.72
C ALA A 121 -14.36 -11.03 -1.89
#